data_f6518b4bdf5b24d93cfb25bb48883aa0
#
_entry.id   f6518b4bdf5b24d93cfb25bb48883aa0
#
_cell.length_a   1.000
_cell.length_b   1.000
_cell.length_c   1.000
_cell.angle_alpha   90.00
_cell.angle_beta   90.00
_cell.angle_gamma   90.00
#
_symmetry.space_group_name_H-M   'P 1'
#
loop_
_entity.id
_entity.type
_entity.pdbx_description
1 polymer ?
#
loop_
_entity_poly.entity_id
_entity_poly.type
_entity_poly.pdbx_seq_one_letter_code
_entity_poly.pdbx_strand_id
1 'polypeptide(L)' 'MDTKKKIVVIGSSNTDMVIKSDRLPKPGETILGGNFLMNHGGKGANQAVAAARLGGDVTFICKIGNDIFGNETLEMF' A
#
# COMPACT_ATOMS: atom_id res chain seq x y z
N MET A 1 -21.47 25.15 -7.49
CA MET A 1 -21.55 23.71 -7.77
C MET A 1 -20.14 23.15 -7.88
N ASP A 2 -19.83 22.25 -6.97
CA ASP A 2 -18.49 21.70 -6.91
C ASP A 2 -18.32 20.61 -7.94
N THR A 3 -17.40 20.80 -8.85
CA THR A 3 -17.02 19.80 -9.84
C THR A 3 -15.70 19.18 -9.38
N LYS A 4 -15.72 17.87 -9.10
CA LYS A 4 -14.52 17.15 -8.75
C LYS A 4 -13.58 17.10 -9.95
N LYS A 5 -12.30 17.35 -9.72
CA LYS A 5 -11.27 17.17 -10.73
C LYS A 5 -11.06 15.66 -10.95
N LYS A 6 -10.99 15.27 -12.19
CA LYS A 6 -10.65 13.91 -12.57
C LYS A 6 -9.15 13.76 -12.54
N ILE A 7 -8.69 12.78 -11.77
CA ILE A 7 -7.27 12.51 -11.58
C ILE A 7 -7.01 11.04 -11.92
N VAL A 8 -6.04 10.80 -12.79
CA VAL A 8 -5.62 9.44 -13.11
C VAL A 8 -4.22 9.24 -12.54
N VAL A 9 -4.08 8.21 -11.73
CA VAL A 9 -2.78 7.79 -11.19
C VAL A 9 -2.42 6.45 -11.79
N ILE A 10 -1.26 6.38 -12.41
CA ILE A 10 -0.70 5.14 -12.94
C ILE A 10 0.54 4.85 -12.14
N GLY A 11 0.54 3.77 -11.38
CA GLY A 11 1.70 3.49 -10.55
C GLY A 11 1.58 2.20 -9.76
N SER A 12 2.51 2.05 -8.83
CA SER A 12 2.67 0.82 -8.06
C SER A 12 1.68 0.72 -6.90
N SER A 13 1.29 -0.50 -6.63
CA SER A 13 0.60 -0.91 -5.41
C SER A 13 1.32 -2.12 -4.85
N ASN A 14 1.58 -2.14 -3.56
CA ASN A 14 2.24 -3.27 -2.91
C ASN A 14 1.74 -3.45 -1.48
N THR A 15 2.08 -4.59 -0.91
CA THR A 15 1.86 -4.86 0.50
C THR A 15 3.17 -4.73 1.23
N ASP A 16 3.22 -3.85 2.23
CA ASP A 16 4.38 -3.68 3.08
C ASP A 16 4.28 -4.65 4.25
N MET A 17 5.30 -5.48 4.41
CA MET A 17 5.43 -6.39 5.53
C MET A 17 6.45 -5.83 6.50
N VAL A 18 6.02 -5.53 7.72
CA VAL A 18 6.85 -4.88 8.72
C VAL A 18 6.91 -5.75 9.96
N ILE A 19 8.10 -5.97 10.47
CA ILE A 19 8.28 -6.62 11.76
C ILE A 19 9.07 -5.70 12.69
N LYS A 20 8.53 -5.48 13.88
CA LYS A 20 9.23 -4.73 14.93
C LYS A 20 10.08 -5.70 15.71
N SER A 21 11.33 -5.37 15.89
CA SER A 21 12.27 -6.16 16.70
C SER A 21 13.19 -5.22 17.47
N ASP A 22 13.85 -5.76 18.51
CA ASP A 22 14.73 -4.97 19.36
C ASP A 22 15.98 -4.49 18.63
N ARG A 23 16.40 -5.23 17.61
CA ARG A 23 17.59 -4.92 16.83
C ARG A 23 17.52 -5.55 15.45
N LEU A 24 18.34 -5.09 14.54
CA LEU A 24 18.51 -5.75 13.24
C LEU A 24 19.36 -7.02 13.43
N PRO A 25 19.01 -8.10 12.71
CA PRO A 25 19.84 -9.31 12.72
C PRO A 25 21.18 -9.04 12.04
N LYS A 26 22.22 -9.71 12.54
CA LYS A 26 23.53 -9.72 11.90
C LYS A 26 23.49 -10.63 10.67
N PRO A 27 24.44 -10.47 9.73
CA PRO A 27 24.49 -11.39 8.57
C PRO A 27 24.48 -12.86 9.02
N GLY A 28 23.58 -13.65 8.41
CA GLY A 28 23.41 -15.06 8.72
C GLY A 28 22.68 -15.37 10.03
N GLU A 29 22.25 -14.36 10.77
CA GLU A 29 21.55 -14.53 12.05
C GLU A 29 20.05 -14.57 11.84
N THR A 30 19.38 -15.42 12.62
CA THR A 30 17.93 -15.44 12.74
C THR A 30 17.53 -14.90 14.10
N ILE A 31 16.64 -13.91 14.12
CA ILE A 31 16.07 -13.43 15.38
C ILE A 31 14.57 -13.73 15.38
N LEU A 32 14.05 -14.03 16.57
CA LEU A 32 12.65 -14.36 16.76
C LEU A 32 11.93 -13.25 17.49
N GLY A 33 10.63 -13.20 17.30
CA GLY A 33 9.77 -12.30 18.05
C GLY A 33 9.54 -10.98 17.36
N GLY A 34 8.81 -10.13 18.03
CA GLY A 34 8.38 -8.84 17.52
C GLY A 34 6.95 -8.84 17.03
N ASN A 35 6.45 -7.67 16.71
CA ASN A 35 5.11 -7.50 16.16
C ASN A 35 5.18 -7.45 14.64
N PHE A 36 4.37 -8.27 14.01
CA PHE A 36 4.24 -8.30 12.55
C PHE A 36 3.08 -7.42 12.12
N LEU A 37 3.32 -6.54 11.17
CA LEU A 37 2.32 -5.64 10.62
C LEU A 37 2.33 -5.73 9.11
N MET A 38 1.15 -5.66 8.50
CA MET A 38 1.01 -5.52 7.05
C MET A 38 0.27 -4.23 6.75
N ASN A 39 0.80 -3.45 5.83
CA ASN A 39 0.19 -2.21 5.37
C ASN A 39 0.12 -2.20 3.85
N HIS A 40 -0.88 -1.53 3.32
CA HIS A 40 -0.95 -1.28 1.89
C HIS A 40 -0.01 -0.12 1.55
N GLY A 41 0.79 -0.29 0.52
CA GLY A 41 1.82 0.67 0.15
C GLY A 41 1.94 0.81 -1.35
N GLY A 42 3.05 1.40 -1.75
CA GLY A 42 3.34 1.77 -3.12
C GLY A 42 3.19 3.26 -3.33
N LYS A 43 4.14 3.86 -4.02
CA LYS A 43 4.13 5.31 -4.26
C LYS A 43 2.89 5.75 -5.03
N GLY A 44 2.49 4.99 -6.06
CA GLY A 44 1.28 5.27 -6.81
C GLY A 44 0.01 5.14 -5.97
N ALA A 45 -0.10 4.06 -5.19
CA ALA A 45 -1.25 3.84 -4.31
C ALA A 45 -1.37 4.96 -3.28
N ASN A 46 -0.27 5.39 -2.67
CA ASN A 46 -0.29 6.46 -1.69
C ASN A 46 -0.76 7.79 -2.28
N GLN A 47 -0.35 8.11 -3.50
CA GLN A 47 -0.82 9.30 -4.22
C GLN A 47 -2.31 9.21 -4.52
N ALA A 48 -2.78 8.07 -5.00
CA ALA A 48 -4.18 7.86 -5.33
C ALA A 48 -5.08 8.02 -4.09
N VAL A 49 -4.69 7.41 -2.98
CA VAL A 49 -5.43 7.50 -1.72
C VAL A 49 -5.45 8.93 -1.20
N ALA A 50 -4.32 9.62 -1.23
CA ALA A 50 -4.24 11.02 -0.78
C ALA A 50 -5.14 11.92 -1.62
N ALA A 51 -5.11 11.77 -2.94
CA ALA A 51 -5.95 12.56 -3.83
C ALA A 51 -7.44 12.28 -3.59
N ALA A 52 -7.81 11.02 -3.40
CA ALA A 52 -9.20 10.65 -3.12
C ALA A 52 -9.69 11.22 -1.79
N ARG A 53 -8.87 11.15 -0.75
CA ARG A 53 -9.20 11.71 0.57
C ARG A 53 -9.37 13.23 0.55
N LEU A 54 -8.72 13.90 -0.38
CA LEU A 54 -8.86 15.34 -0.58
C LEU A 54 -10.04 15.71 -1.49
N GLY A 55 -10.87 14.75 -1.85
CA GLY A 55 -12.08 14.97 -2.62
C GLY A 55 -11.94 14.85 -4.13
N GLY A 56 -10.82 14.34 -4.62
CA GLY A 56 -10.64 14.12 -6.04
C GLY A 56 -11.46 12.94 -6.57
N ASP A 57 -11.80 12.99 -7.84
CA ASP A 57 -12.36 11.85 -8.57
C ASP A 57 -11.20 11.07 -9.18
N VAL A 58 -10.74 10.05 -8.46
CA VAL A 58 -9.49 9.36 -8.77
C VAL A 58 -9.75 8.03 -9.48
N THR A 59 -9.06 7.82 -10.59
CA THR A 59 -8.90 6.51 -11.21
C THR A 59 -7.47 6.06 -10.99
N PHE A 60 -7.30 4.91 -10.35
CA PHE A 60 -5.98 4.36 -10.09
C PHE A 60 -5.74 3.13 -10.97
N ILE A 61 -4.70 3.19 -11.79
CA ILE A 61 -4.32 2.11 -12.70
C ILE A 61 -3.05 1.48 -12.15
N CYS A 62 -3.15 0.22 -11.75
CA CYS A 62 -2.02 -0.54 -11.22
C CYS A 62 -2.15 -2.01 -11.60
N LYS A 63 -1.16 -2.79 -11.21
CA LYS A 63 -1.19 -4.24 -11.39
C LYS A 63 -0.92 -4.90 -10.05
N ILE A 64 -1.76 -5.85 -9.68
CA ILE A 64 -1.63 -6.61 -8.43
C ILE A 64 -1.65 -8.10 -8.73
N GLY A 65 -1.18 -8.90 -7.77
CA GLY A 65 -1.24 -10.34 -7.89
C GLY A 65 -2.65 -10.89 -7.65
N ASN A 66 -2.91 -12.06 -8.21
CA ASN A 66 -4.13 -12.82 -7.91
C ASN A 66 -3.84 -13.79 -6.76
N ASP A 67 -3.69 -13.24 -5.57
CA ASP A 67 -3.34 -13.95 -4.35
C ASP A 67 -4.04 -13.28 -3.16
N ILE A 68 -3.75 -13.76 -1.95
CA ILE A 68 -4.35 -13.21 -0.73
C ILE A 68 -4.07 -11.71 -0.60
N PHE A 69 -2.85 -11.28 -0.87
CA PHE A 69 -2.45 -9.88 -0.74
C PHE A 69 -3.14 -8.99 -1.78
N GLY A 70 -3.22 -9.45 -3.03
CA GLY A 70 -3.92 -8.73 -4.08
C GLY A 70 -5.41 -8.58 -3.80
N ASN A 71 -6.05 -9.63 -3.33
CA ASN A 71 -7.47 -9.61 -2.99
C ASN A 71 -7.76 -8.66 -1.82
N GLU A 72 -6.92 -8.66 -0.79
CA GLU A 72 -7.05 -7.70 0.32
C GLU A 72 -6.87 -6.25 -0.15
N THR A 73 -5.95 -6.02 -1.08
CA THR A 73 -5.74 -4.71 -1.67
C THR A 73 -6.97 -4.21 -2.41
N LEU A 74 -7.62 -5.07 -3.18
CA LEU A 74 -8.87 -4.72 -3.87
C LEU A 74 -9.96 -4.31 -2.90
N GLU A 75 -10.11 -5.03 -1.80
CA GLU A 75 -11.11 -4.71 -0.78
C GLU A 75 -10.81 -3.37 -0.10
N MET A 76 -9.54 -3.06 0.12
CA MET A 76 -9.14 -1.81 0.75
C MET A 76 -9.50 -0.60 -0.11
N PHE A 77 -9.33 -0.70 -1.43
CA PHE A 77 -9.73 0.35 -2.36
C PHE A 77 -11.23 0.25 -2.64
#